data_7a3232122ef45453cc13d659c992038f
#
_entry.id   7a3232122ef45453cc13d659c992038f
#
_cell.length_a   1.000
_cell.length_b   1.000
_cell.length_c   1.000
_cell.angle_alpha   90.00
_cell.angle_beta   90.00
_cell.angle_gamma   90.00
#
_symmetry.space_group_name_H-M   'P 1'
#
loop_
_entity.id
_entity.type
_entity.pdbx_description
1 polymer ?
#
loop_
_entity_poly.entity_id
_entity_poly.type
_entity_poly.pdbx_seq_one_letter_code
_entity_poly.pdbx_strand_id
1 'polypeptide(L)'
;MKKLDVSWDRGVYDRTGYLFSFAKSLGLAVKCSPYAEFAEDIIATSGFAFRMWAAEDLCPSATSIWDFDGQKPWVENGGLQCGYVGRYWNMDRVEEEKRLAALEIIKESIDRGIPAVAWDLGVPEWGAVIGYDDDWQKLTVLSVT
;
A
#
# COMPACT_ATOMS: atom_id res chain seq x y z
N MET A 1 7.82 -16.03 -13.34
CA MET A 1 7.12 -15.67 -12.08
C MET A 1 8.14 -15.35 -10.99
N LYS A 2 8.01 -14.22 -10.32
CA LYS A 2 8.76 -13.83 -9.13
C LYS A 2 7.79 -13.57 -7.97
N LYS A 3 8.10 -14.07 -6.77
CA LYS A 3 7.24 -13.94 -5.60
C LYS A 3 8.11 -13.84 -4.34
N LEU A 4 7.76 -12.91 -3.46
CA LEU A 4 8.38 -12.78 -2.14
C LEU A 4 7.80 -13.84 -1.19
N ASP A 5 8.65 -14.36 -0.30
CA ASP A 5 8.23 -15.27 0.76
C ASP A 5 7.76 -14.45 1.99
N VAL A 6 6.62 -13.81 1.83
CA VAL A 6 5.96 -13.01 2.86
C VAL A 6 4.49 -13.36 2.96
N SER A 7 3.94 -13.23 4.14
CA SER A 7 2.53 -13.46 4.42
C SER A 7 2.07 -12.50 5.52
N TRP A 8 0.75 -12.38 5.67
CA TRP A 8 0.16 -11.71 6.81
C TRP A 8 -1.11 -12.47 7.26
N ASP A 9 -1.54 -12.24 8.50
CA ASP A 9 -2.83 -12.72 8.96
C ASP A 9 -3.96 -12.00 8.23
N ARG A 10 -4.98 -12.73 7.83
CA ARG A 10 -6.13 -12.16 7.15
C ARG A 10 -6.93 -11.26 8.08
N GLY A 11 -7.56 -10.25 7.49
CA GLY A 11 -8.37 -9.28 8.20
C GLY A 11 -7.58 -8.07 8.71
N VAL A 12 -8.30 -7.01 9.00
CA VAL A 12 -7.74 -5.75 9.52
C VAL A 12 -7.47 -5.85 11.02
N TYR A 13 -8.27 -6.66 11.73
CA TYR A 13 -8.22 -6.81 13.19
C TYR A 13 -7.39 -8.01 13.61
N ASP A 14 -6.24 -8.19 13.00
CA ASP A 14 -5.30 -9.20 13.45
C ASP A 14 -4.52 -8.71 14.69
N ARG A 15 -3.65 -9.58 15.22
CA ARG A 15 -2.85 -9.28 16.41
C ARG A 15 -1.69 -8.31 16.17
N THR A 16 -1.52 -7.80 14.94
CA THR A 16 -0.45 -6.85 14.62
C THR A 16 -0.72 -5.45 15.17
N GLY A 17 -1.96 -5.16 15.59
CA GLY A 17 -2.37 -3.86 16.11
C GLY A 17 -2.69 -2.83 15.04
N TYR A 18 -2.61 -3.16 13.77
CA TYR A 18 -3.03 -2.26 12.70
C TYR A 18 -4.55 -2.23 12.58
N LEU A 19 -5.13 -1.05 12.68
CA LEU A 19 -6.58 -0.85 12.67
C LEU A 19 -7.15 -0.58 11.27
N PHE A 20 -6.31 -0.40 10.27
CA PHE A 20 -6.74 -0.16 8.88
C PHE A 20 -5.72 -0.70 7.87
N SER A 21 -6.21 -1.04 6.71
CA SER A 21 -5.48 -1.79 5.69
C SER A 21 -4.24 -1.09 5.15
N PHE A 22 -4.24 0.24 5.02
CA PHE A 22 -3.06 0.99 4.59
C PHE A 22 -1.90 0.84 5.59
N ALA A 23 -2.16 1.03 6.89
CA ALA A 23 -1.15 0.89 7.93
C ALA A 23 -0.53 -0.51 7.93
N LYS A 24 -1.37 -1.54 7.79
CA LYS A 24 -0.94 -2.93 7.71
C LYS A 24 -0.05 -3.18 6.50
N SER A 25 -0.46 -2.70 5.33
CA SER A 25 0.30 -2.87 4.08
C SER A 25 1.63 -2.12 4.10
N LEU A 26 1.62 -0.88 4.60
CA LEU A 26 2.82 -0.05 4.74
C LEU A 26 3.79 -0.67 5.76
N GLY A 27 3.31 -1.09 6.91
CA GLY A 27 4.11 -1.76 7.93
C GLY A 27 4.80 -3.01 7.38
N LEU A 28 4.10 -3.84 6.59
CA LEU A 28 4.70 -4.99 5.93
C LEU A 28 5.79 -4.58 4.95
N ALA A 29 5.54 -3.58 4.11
CA ALA A 29 6.53 -3.10 3.13
C ALA A 29 7.79 -2.58 3.82
N VAL A 30 7.64 -1.77 4.88
CA VAL A 30 8.78 -1.25 5.65
C VAL A 30 9.53 -2.37 6.35
N LYS A 31 8.83 -3.36 6.93
CA LYS A 31 9.45 -4.53 7.59
C LYS A 31 10.31 -5.37 6.64
N CYS A 32 9.96 -5.40 5.35
CA CYS A 32 10.74 -6.08 4.30
C CYS A 32 11.84 -5.19 3.70
N SER A 33 11.94 -3.95 4.10
CA SER A 33 12.93 -2.98 3.60
C SER A 33 14.20 -2.97 4.45
N PRO A 34 15.28 -2.29 4.00
CA PRO A 34 16.46 -2.04 4.83
C PRO A 34 16.19 -1.22 6.09
N TYR A 35 14.98 -0.68 6.25
CA TYR A 35 14.54 0.15 7.37
C TYR A 35 13.50 -0.57 8.24
N ALA A 36 13.62 -1.89 8.38
CA ALA A 36 12.66 -2.73 9.10
C ALA A 36 12.41 -2.29 10.55
N GLU A 37 13.40 -1.66 11.19
CA GLU A 37 13.28 -1.10 12.54
C GLU A 37 12.23 0.01 12.66
N PHE A 38 11.90 0.68 11.57
CA PHE A 38 10.87 1.73 11.56
C PHE A 38 9.45 1.20 11.28
N ALA A 39 9.29 -0.11 11.04
CA ALA A 39 8.01 -0.67 10.60
C ALA A 39 6.87 -0.47 11.60
N GLU A 40 7.17 -0.49 12.90
CA GLU A 40 6.17 -0.26 13.95
C GLU A 40 5.91 1.24 14.17
N ASP A 41 6.90 2.08 13.93
CA ASP A 41 6.83 3.51 14.19
C ASP A 41 6.32 4.33 13.00
N ILE A 42 6.37 3.77 11.78
CA ILE A 42 6.07 4.53 10.54
C ILE A 42 4.66 5.15 10.56
N ILE A 43 3.70 4.54 11.23
CA ILE A 43 2.33 5.05 11.31
C ILE A 43 2.27 6.30 12.20
N ALA A 44 3.08 6.36 13.23
CA ALA A 44 3.19 7.54 14.09
C ALA A 44 4.06 8.63 13.45
N THR A 45 5.25 8.27 12.96
CA THR A 45 6.22 9.22 12.40
C THR A 45 5.76 9.87 11.11
N SER A 46 4.98 9.16 10.29
CA SER A 46 4.31 9.72 9.10
C SER A 46 3.10 10.62 9.44
N GLY A 47 2.64 10.62 10.69
CA GLY A 47 1.47 11.35 11.12
C GLY A 47 0.14 10.61 10.93
N PHE A 48 0.13 9.42 10.36
CA PHE A 48 -1.11 8.64 10.16
C PHE A 48 -1.85 8.35 11.45
N ALA A 49 -1.15 8.04 12.54
CA ALA A 49 -1.74 7.77 13.85
C ALA A 49 -2.55 8.96 14.43
N PHE A 50 -2.27 10.16 13.95
CA PHE A 50 -2.88 11.40 14.45
C PHE A 50 -3.92 11.98 13.52
N ARG A 51 -4.22 11.29 12.41
CA ARG A 51 -5.24 11.72 11.46
C ARG A 51 -6.59 11.20 11.89
N MET A 52 -7.54 12.11 11.92
CA MET A 52 -8.95 11.77 12.04
C MET A 52 -9.63 12.09 10.72
N TRP A 53 -10.25 11.10 10.13
CA TRP A 53 -11.05 11.23 8.92
C TRP A 53 -12.41 10.61 9.17
N ALA A 54 -13.47 11.35 8.96
CA ALA A 54 -14.82 10.86 9.13
C ALA A 54 -15.65 11.25 7.90
N ALA A 55 -16.32 10.30 7.29
CA ALA A 55 -17.31 10.56 6.27
C ALA A 55 -18.60 11.07 6.91
N GLU A 56 -19.39 11.86 6.18
CA GLU A 56 -20.66 12.40 6.65
C GLU A 56 -21.65 11.29 7.03
N ASP A 57 -21.62 10.18 6.29
CA ASP A 57 -22.42 8.98 6.52
C ASP A 57 -21.81 8.02 7.57
N LEU A 58 -20.72 8.42 8.22
CA LEU A 58 -19.96 7.62 9.18
C LEU A 58 -19.42 6.30 8.61
N CYS A 59 -19.21 6.23 7.29
CA CYS A 59 -18.63 5.05 6.66
C CYS A 59 -17.25 4.71 7.28
N PRO A 60 -17.04 3.50 7.80
CA PRO A 60 -15.78 3.12 8.42
C PRO A 60 -14.61 3.11 7.43
N SER A 61 -14.88 2.96 6.13
CA SER A 61 -13.85 3.02 5.07
C SER A 61 -13.30 4.42 4.84
N ALA A 62 -13.90 5.47 5.40
CA ALA A 62 -13.42 6.84 5.28
C ALA A 62 -11.96 7.00 5.76
N THR A 63 -11.51 6.17 6.69
CA THR A 63 -10.12 6.14 7.16
C THR A 63 -9.13 5.60 6.12
N SER A 64 -9.62 4.95 5.07
CA SER A 64 -8.81 4.35 3.99
C SER A 64 -8.90 5.12 2.68
N ILE A 65 -9.88 6.04 2.55
CA ILE A 65 -10.16 6.81 1.33
C ILE A 65 -9.98 8.30 1.63
N TRP A 66 -8.82 8.82 1.29
CA TRP A 66 -8.48 10.24 1.44
C TRP A 66 -7.74 10.73 0.20
N ASP A 67 -7.12 11.89 0.28
CA ASP A 67 -6.24 12.40 -0.76
C ASP A 67 -5.02 11.47 -0.95
N PHE A 68 -5.07 10.63 -1.97
CA PHE A 68 -4.02 9.66 -2.26
C PHE A 68 -2.70 10.31 -2.64
N ASP A 69 -2.70 11.48 -3.26
CA ASP A 69 -1.48 12.18 -3.64
C ASP A 69 -0.70 12.69 -2.40
N GLY A 70 -1.38 12.87 -1.28
CA GLY A 70 -0.76 13.22 -0.01
C GLY A 70 0.04 12.09 0.63
N GLN A 71 -0.15 10.84 0.23
CA GLN A 71 0.47 9.69 0.91
C GLN A 71 2.00 9.67 0.79
N LYS A 72 2.53 9.96 -0.40
CA LYS A 72 3.97 10.01 -0.60
C LYS A 72 4.66 10.99 0.34
N PRO A 73 4.29 12.30 0.37
CA PRO A 73 4.91 13.24 1.30
C PRO A 73 4.72 12.84 2.77
N TRP A 74 3.61 12.18 3.13
CA TRP A 74 3.40 11.74 4.51
C TRP A 74 4.35 10.60 4.92
N VAL A 75 4.55 9.61 4.06
CA VAL A 75 5.52 8.54 4.29
C VAL A 75 6.94 9.12 4.34
N GLU A 76 7.26 10.08 3.47
CA GLU A 76 8.56 10.76 3.43
C GLU A 76 8.81 11.64 4.67
N ASN A 77 7.77 12.26 5.22
CA ASN A 77 7.86 12.95 6.52
C ASN A 77 8.20 11.99 7.67
N GLY A 78 7.85 10.72 7.53
CA GLY A 78 8.27 9.65 8.45
C GLY A 78 9.73 9.22 8.31
N GLY A 79 10.47 9.84 7.39
CA GLY A 79 11.90 9.58 7.17
C GLY A 79 12.22 8.54 6.10
N LEU A 80 11.23 8.02 5.40
CA LEU A 80 11.39 7.02 4.34
C LEU A 80 11.10 7.62 2.97
N GLN A 81 11.90 7.25 1.97
CA GLN A 81 11.63 7.61 0.58
C GLN A 81 10.82 6.52 -0.11
N CYS A 82 9.82 6.92 -0.92
CA CYS A 82 9.01 5.98 -1.67
C CYS A 82 8.64 6.51 -3.07
N GLY A 83 8.43 5.61 -4.02
CA GLY A 83 7.79 5.90 -5.29
C GLY A 83 6.27 5.93 -5.13
N TYR A 84 5.59 6.72 -5.95
CA TYR A 84 4.13 6.79 -5.97
C TYR A 84 3.62 6.98 -7.40
N VAL A 85 2.59 6.24 -7.75
CA VAL A 85 1.79 6.44 -8.96
C VAL A 85 0.32 6.37 -8.57
N GLY A 86 -0.44 7.39 -8.91
CA GLY A 86 -1.87 7.46 -8.65
C GLY A 86 -2.67 7.91 -9.86
N ARG A 87 -3.93 7.51 -9.90
CA ARG A 87 -4.93 7.96 -10.84
C ARG A 87 -6.27 8.12 -10.12
N TYR A 88 -6.96 9.20 -10.37
CA TYR A 88 -8.34 9.40 -9.90
C TYR A 88 -9.34 8.86 -10.92
N TRP A 89 -10.55 8.59 -10.47
CA TRP A 89 -11.65 7.99 -11.26
C TRP A 89 -12.00 8.71 -12.55
N ASN A 90 -11.74 10.02 -12.63
CA ASN A 90 -12.05 10.88 -13.78
C ASN A 90 -10.86 11.12 -14.71
N MET A 91 -9.79 10.34 -14.57
CA MET A 91 -8.55 10.52 -15.33
C MET A 91 -8.34 9.41 -16.36
N ASP A 92 -9.37 9.06 -17.11
CA ASP A 92 -9.36 7.93 -18.06
C ASP A 92 -8.31 8.08 -19.17
N ARG A 93 -8.02 9.32 -19.58
CA ARG A 93 -7.06 9.60 -20.65
C ARG A 93 -5.62 9.19 -20.34
N VAL A 94 -5.27 9.12 -19.06
CA VAL A 94 -3.92 8.74 -18.60
C VAL A 94 -3.90 7.36 -17.97
N GLU A 95 -4.99 6.60 -18.07
CA GLU A 95 -5.12 5.30 -17.41
C GLU A 95 -4.02 4.34 -17.83
N GLU A 96 -3.82 4.14 -19.13
CA GLU A 96 -2.82 3.20 -19.63
C GLU A 96 -1.39 3.62 -19.27
N GLU A 97 -1.07 4.90 -19.39
CA GLU A 97 0.23 5.44 -18.99
C GLU A 97 0.49 5.18 -17.50
N LYS A 98 -0.50 5.52 -16.64
CA LYS A 98 -0.39 5.32 -15.19
C LYS A 98 -0.34 3.84 -14.81
N ARG A 99 -1.08 2.99 -15.51
CA ARG A 99 -1.04 1.54 -15.31
C ARG A 99 0.34 0.96 -15.60
N LEU A 100 0.95 1.35 -16.71
CA LEU A 100 2.30 0.90 -17.08
C LEU A 100 3.34 1.41 -16.08
N ALA A 101 3.29 2.69 -15.70
CA ALA A 101 4.18 3.25 -14.69
C ALA A 101 4.02 2.55 -13.32
N ALA A 102 2.79 2.23 -12.92
CA ALA A 102 2.55 1.49 -11.68
C ALA A 102 3.12 0.07 -11.73
N LEU A 103 2.96 -0.65 -12.85
CA LEU A 103 3.55 -1.97 -13.02
C LEU A 103 5.08 -1.92 -12.95
N GLU A 104 5.70 -0.91 -13.51
CA GLU A 104 7.16 -0.73 -13.45
C GLU A 104 7.65 -0.57 -12.00
N ILE A 105 7.10 0.38 -11.25
CA ILE A 105 7.52 0.59 -9.85
C ILE A 105 7.17 -0.60 -8.94
N ILE A 106 6.08 -1.33 -9.21
CA ILE A 106 5.74 -2.57 -8.50
C ILE A 106 6.83 -3.61 -8.72
N LYS A 107 7.21 -3.86 -9.97
CA LYS A 107 8.26 -4.84 -10.30
C LYS A 107 9.60 -4.46 -9.69
N GLU A 108 10.01 -3.20 -9.79
CA GLU A 108 11.22 -2.69 -9.15
C GLU A 108 11.21 -2.90 -7.63
N SER A 109 10.06 -2.69 -6.97
CA SER A 109 9.91 -2.92 -5.53
C SER A 109 10.08 -4.40 -5.19
N ILE A 110 9.38 -5.29 -5.91
CA ILE A 110 9.50 -6.75 -5.75
C ILE A 110 10.92 -7.23 -6.02
N ASP A 111 11.60 -6.64 -7.02
CA ASP A 111 12.99 -6.99 -7.35
C ASP A 111 13.97 -6.64 -6.24
N ARG A 112 13.67 -5.62 -5.45
CA ARG A 112 14.40 -5.26 -4.23
C ARG A 112 14.00 -6.07 -2.99
N GLY A 113 13.01 -6.95 -3.10
CA GLY A 113 12.51 -7.75 -1.97
C GLY A 113 11.45 -7.05 -1.13
N ILE A 114 10.88 -5.93 -1.60
CA ILE A 114 9.94 -5.10 -0.86
C ILE A 114 8.54 -5.21 -1.47
N PRO A 115 7.49 -5.60 -0.70
CA PRO A 115 6.12 -5.55 -1.16
C PRO A 115 5.70 -4.15 -1.60
N ALA A 116 4.94 -4.04 -2.69
CA ALA A 116 4.38 -2.77 -3.12
C ALA A 116 2.97 -2.58 -2.52
N VAL A 117 2.74 -1.44 -1.89
CA VAL A 117 1.42 -1.09 -1.33
C VAL A 117 0.52 -0.58 -2.45
N ALA A 118 -0.68 -1.15 -2.59
CA ALA A 118 -1.61 -0.75 -3.63
C ALA A 118 -3.07 -0.76 -3.14
N TRP A 119 -3.88 0.13 -3.73
CA TRP A 119 -5.31 0.24 -3.49
C TRP A 119 -6.10 -0.68 -4.41
N ASP A 120 -7.24 -1.19 -3.93
CA ASP A 120 -8.23 -1.96 -4.69
C ASP A 120 -7.67 -3.26 -5.31
N LEU A 121 -7.02 -4.07 -4.47
CA LEU A 121 -6.52 -5.39 -4.86
C LEU A 121 -7.61 -6.46 -4.73
N GLY A 122 -8.70 -6.30 -5.49
CA GLY A 122 -9.86 -7.19 -5.51
C GLY A 122 -11.00 -6.81 -4.56
N VAL A 123 -10.74 -5.93 -3.61
CA VAL A 123 -11.72 -5.25 -2.75
C VAL A 123 -11.26 -3.79 -2.58
N PRO A 124 -12.18 -2.84 -2.31
CA PRO A 124 -11.83 -1.42 -2.17
C PRO A 124 -11.12 -1.15 -0.83
N GLU A 125 -9.96 -1.79 -0.67
CA GLU A 125 -9.07 -1.71 0.49
C GLU A 125 -7.61 -1.74 0.02
N TRP A 126 -6.71 -1.33 0.90
CA TRP A 126 -5.28 -1.42 0.67
C TRP A 126 -4.78 -2.86 0.84
N GLY A 127 -3.82 -3.22 0.03
CA GLY A 127 -3.16 -4.50 0.11
C GLY A 127 -1.69 -4.41 -0.31
N ALA A 128 -1.02 -5.54 -0.35
CA ALA A 128 0.37 -5.64 -0.73
C ALA A 128 0.54 -6.54 -1.96
N VAL A 129 1.19 -6.02 -2.99
CA VAL A 129 1.64 -6.84 -4.12
C VAL A 129 2.98 -7.45 -3.71
N ILE A 130 3.05 -8.78 -3.75
CA ILE A 130 4.20 -9.58 -3.30
C ILE A 130 4.87 -10.36 -4.42
N GLY A 131 4.34 -10.30 -5.64
CA GLY A 131 4.91 -11.01 -6.77
C GLY A 131 4.28 -10.66 -8.09
N TYR A 132 4.97 -11.01 -9.17
CA TYR A 132 4.48 -10.83 -10.54
C TYR A 132 4.87 -12.00 -11.43
N ASP A 133 4.09 -12.19 -12.49
CA ASP A 133 4.32 -13.14 -13.56
C ASP A 133 4.06 -12.47 -14.90
N ASP A 134 5.13 -12.20 -15.65
CA ASP A 134 5.04 -11.52 -16.94
C ASP A 134 4.39 -12.40 -18.01
N ASP A 135 4.63 -13.72 -17.99
CA ASP A 135 4.08 -14.66 -18.96
C ASP A 135 2.55 -14.73 -18.87
N TRP A 136 2.02 -14.66 -17.64
CA TRP A 136 0.58 -14.70 -17.38
C TRP A 136 -0.04 -13.34 -17.13
N GLN A 137 0.76 -12.25 -17.15
CA GLN A 137 0.34 -10.88 -16.82
C GLN A 137 -0.45 -10.81 -15.50
N LYS A 138 0.09 -11.45 -14.46
CA LYS A 138 -0.55 -11.60 -13.14
C LYS A 138 0.28 -10.99 -12.04
N LEU A 139 -0.41 -10.42 -11.07
CA LEU A 139 0.16 -10.01 -9.78
C LEU A 139 -0.28 -10.99 -8.68
N THR A 140 0.64 -11.32 -7.78
CA THR A 140 0.31 -12.04 -6.55
C THR A 140 0.15 -11.01 -5.43
N VAL A 141 -0.98 -11.06 -4.73
CA VAL A 141 -1.34 -10.03 -3.76
C VAL A 141 -1.69 -10.64 -2.40
N LEU A 142 -1.49 -9.85 -1.36
CA LEU A 142 -2.07 -10.04 -0.03
C LEU A 142 -3.18 -9.00 0.15
N SER A 143 -4.40 -9.48 0.33
CA SER A 143 -5.59 -8.67 0.59
C SER A 143 -6.04 -8.87 2.03
N VAL A 144 -6.85 -7.96 2.56
CA VAL A 144 -7.46 -8.07 3.90
C VAL A 144 -8.67 -9.00 3.94
N THR A 145 -9.08 -9.53 2.78
CA THR A 145 -10.19 -10.50 2.66
C THR A 145 -9.71 -11.89 2.31
#